data_93b28525ae703a5767906f69f70fdf83
#
_entry.id   93b28525ae703a5767906f69f70fdf83
#
_cell.length_a   1.000
_cell.length_b   1.000
_cell.length_c   1.000
_cell.angle_alpha   90.00
_cell.angle_beta   90.00
_cell.angle_gamma   90.00
#
_symmetry.space_group_name_H-M   'P 1'
#
loop_
_entity.id
_entity.type
_entity.pdbx_description
1 polymer ?
#
loop_
_entity_poly.entity_id
_entity_poly.type
_entity_poly.pdbx_seq_one_letter_code
_entity_poly.pdbx_strand_id
1 'polypeptide(L)'
;MKHRDTYILFLFLFNFCTYLWSQDSNGKTRRIEIVYGGEFTIDNVKYPGATIFKSDGQRVQFRHQGLDVWCDLAVLYEERNEVIAHGKVVLQQGDTLQMNSQYISYKGNTKTAVAREGVVLRNGNMTLETEELFFDRNKQEAY
;
A
#
# COMPACT_ATOMS: atom_id res chain seq x y z
N MET A 1 -64.72 6.67 9.05
CA MET A 1 -63.64 6.97 10.02
C MET A 1 -62.74 5.73 10.27
N LYS A 2 -62.25 5.12 9.22
CA LYS A 2 -61.51 3.85 9.35
C LYS A 2 -60.33 3.69 8.38
N HIS A 3 -59.83 4.78 7.78
CA HIS A 3 -58.71 4.73 6.82
C HIS A 3 -57.48 5.59 7.17
N ARG A 4 -57.47 6.20 8.35
CA ARG A 4 -56.31 7.05 8.77
C ARG A 4 -55.18 6.29 9.43
N ASP A 5 -55.48 5.14 10.02
CA ASP A 5 -54.49 4.38 10.80
C ASP A 5 -53.67 3.42 9.94
N THR A 6 -54.13 3.08 8.73
CA THR A 6 -53.46 2.17 7.83
C THR A 6 -52.24 2.84 7.11
N TYR A 7 -52.30 4.15 6.89
CA TYR A 7 -51.21 4.87 6.22
C TYR A 7 -50.01 5.16 7.14
N ILE A 8 -50.27 5.28 8.45
CA ILE A 8 -49.22 5.51 9.45
C ILE A 8 -48.40 4.25 9.64
N LEU A 9 -49.00 3.07 9.58
CA LEU A 9 -48.27 1.79 9.66
C LEU A 9 -47.41 1.53 8.43
N PHE A 10 -47.83 1.97 7.24
CA PHE A 10 -47.06 1.80 6.00
C PHE A 10 -45.90 2.76 5.89
N LEU A 11 -45.98 3.95 6.49
CA LEU A 11 -44.88 4.93 6.55
C LEU A 11 -43.76 4.50 7.52
N PHE A 12 -44.12 3.72 8.55
CA PHE A 12 -43.12 3.22 9.51
C PHE A 12 -42.29 2.03 8.98
N LEU A 13 -42.85 1.26 8.04
CA LEU A 13 -42.12 0.12 7.42
C LEU A 13 -41.15 0.55 6.33
N PHE A 14 -41.27 1.75 5.76
CA PHE A 14 -40.35 2.22 4.72
C PHE A 14 -39.09 2.89 5.25
N ASN A 15 -39.05 3.25 6.54
CA ASN A 15 -37.87 3.87 7.16
C ASN A 15 -36.85 2.88 7.73
N PHE A 16 -37.14 1.58 7.72
CA PHE A 16 -36.21 0.57 8.28
C PHE A 16 -35.22 0.01 7.26
N CYS A 17 -35.34 0.40 5.98
CA CYS A 17 -34.53 -0.18 4.90
C CYS A 17 -33.26 0.62 4.55
N THR A 18 -32.99 1.76 5.21
CA THR A 18 -31.83 2.62 4.87
C THR A 18 -30.62 2.48 5.79
N TYR A 19 -30.68 1.60 6.80
CA TYR A 19 -29.57 1.42 7.75
C TYR A 19 -28.68 0.20 7.51
N LEU A 20 -28.86 -0.52 6.39
CA LEU A 20 -28.09 -1.75 6.13
C LEU A 20 -26.92 -1.58 5.13
N TRP A 21 -26.54 -0.35 4.76
CA TRP A 21 -25.44 -0.13 3.83
C TRP A 21 -24.26 0.59 4.48
N SER A 22 -23.90 0.24 5.70
CA SER A 22 -22.65 0.69 6.32
C SER A 22 -22.05 -0.37 7.20
N GLN A 23 -21.70 -1.51 6.60
CA GLN A 23 -20.77 -2.46 7.21
C GLN A 23 -19.81 -2.98 6.14
N ASP A 24 -18.96 -2.10 5.62
CA ASP A 24 -17.70 -2.50 5.02
C ASP A 24 -16.56 -2.13 5.98
N SER A 25 -16.59 -2.73 7.16
CA SER A 25 -15.48 -2.75 8.08
C SER A 25 -14.81 -4.12 8.05
N ASN A 26 -14.42 -4.58 6.86
CA ASN A 26 -13.44 -5.63 6.77
C ASN A 26 -12.06 -4.99 7.00
N GLY A 27 -11.63 -4.97 8.27
CA GLY A 27 -10.28 -4.64 8.70
C GLY A 27 -9.24 -5.66 8.21
N LYS A 28 -9.40 -6.19 7.01
CA LYS A 28 -8.34 -6.90 6.31
C LYS A 28 -7.31 -5.86 5.92
N THR A 29 -6.20 -5.84 6.67
CA THR A 29 -4.96 -5.22 6.23
C THR A 29 -4.74 -5.66 4.79
N ARG A 30 -4.93 -4.75 3.83
CA ARG A 30 -4.76 -5.09 2.42
C ARG A 30 -3.33 -5.57 2.23
N ARG A 31 -3.17 -6.64 1.45
CA ARG A 31 -1.84 -7.19 1.16
C ARG A 31 -1.12 -6.31 0.13
N ILE A 32 0.20 -6.38 0.17
CA ILE A 32 1.03 -5.86 -0.92
C ILE A 32 0.75 -6.70 -2.16
N GLU A 33 0.43 -6.05 -3.26
CA GLU A 33 0.10 -6.66 -4.54
C GLU A 33 1.25 -6.46 -5.53
N ILE A 34 1.68 -7.52 -6.20
CA ILE A 34 2.61 -7.41 -7.34
C ILE A 34 1.79 -7.04 -8.57
N VAL A 35 2.00 -5.85 -9.09
CA VAL A 35 1.37 -5.35 -10.33
C VAL A 35 2.11 -5.89 -11.56
N TYR A 36 3.45 -5.89 -11.50
CA TYR A 36 4.32 -6.49 -12.49
C TYR A 36 5.55 -7.09 -11.81
N GLY A 37 5.80 -8.39 -12.03
CA GLY A 37 6.87 -9.12 -11.35
C GLY A 37 8.11 -9.39 -12.20
N GLY A 38 7.99 -9.37 -13.53
CA GLY A 38 9.07 -9.80 -14.41
C GLY A 38 9.41 -11.28 -14.23
N GLU A 39 10.70 -11.59 -14.08
CA GLU A 39 11.17 -12.92 -13.70
C GLU A 39 11.02 -13.14 -12.20
N PHE A 40 10.59 -14.33 -11.78
CA PHE A 40 10.52 -14.67 -10.35
C PHE A 40 11.32 -15.93 -10.03
N THR A 41 11.85 -15.99 -8.82
CA THR A 41 12.59 -17.14 -8.28
C THR A 41 12.40 -17.26 -6.77
N ILE A 42 12.71 -18.44 -6.22
CA ILE A 42 12.68 -18.71 -4.79
C ILE A 42 14.07 -19.16 -4.38
N ASP A 43 14.65 -18.48 -3.40
CA ASP A 43 15.94 -18.83 -2.79
C ASP A 43 15.75 -18.93 -1.27
N ASN A 44 15.42 -20.11 -0.80
CA ASN A 44 15.17 -20.37 0.61
C ASN A 44 16.44 -20.36 1.48
N VAL A 45 17.64 -20.34 0.87
CA VAL A 45 18.89 -20.22 1.60
C VAL A 45 19.15 -18.75 1.96
N LYS A 46 19.01 -17.86 0.98
CA LYS A 46 19.28 -16.43 1.16
C LYS A 46 18.07 -15.67 1.70
N TYR A 47 16.85 -16.01 1.24
CA TYR A 47 15.61 -15.35 1.59
C TYR A 47 14.52 -16.38 1.95
N PRO A 48 14.63 -17.04 3.12
CA PRO A 48 13.67 -18.08 3.52
C PRO A 48 12.25 -17.53 3.60
N GLY A 49 11.31 -18.18 2.89
CA GLY A 49 9.90 -17.82 2.87
C GLY A 49 9.56 -16.59 2.01
N ALA A 50 10.45 -16.18 1.11
CA ALA A 50 10.20 -15.06 0.20
C ALA A 50 10.18 -15.49 -1.26
N THR A 51 9.45 -14.74 -2.07
CA THR A 51 9.54 -14.76 -3.53
C THR A 51 10.35 -13.56 -4.01
N ILE A 52 11.31 -13.79 -4.90
CA ILE A 52 12.16 -12.78 -5.47
C ILE A 52 11.66 -12.46 -6.88
N PHE A 53 11.40 -11.19 -7.16
CA PHE A 53 11.01 -10.68 -8.46
C PHE A 53 12.15 -9.82 -9.03
N LYS A 54 12.46 -9.99 -10.31
CA LYS A 54 13.52 -9.26 -11.00
C LYS A 54 13.00 -8.67 -12.30
N SER A 55 13.40 -7.44 -12.61
CA SER A 55 13.09 -6.80 -13.87
C SER A 55 13.63 -7.61 -15.07
N ASP A 56 12.82 -7.71 -16.12
CA ASP A 56 13.09 -8.40 -17.39
C ASP A 56 13.12 -7.45 -18.60
N GLY A 57 13.37 -6.19 -18.35
CA GLY A 57 13.27 -5.08 -19.30
C GLY A 57 12.19 -4.08 -18.90
N GLN A 58 11.17 -4.54 -18.17
CA GLN A 58 10.23 -3.70 -17.44
C GLN A 58 10.52 -3.82 -15.95
N ARG A 59 10.38 -2.71 -15.21
CA ARG A 59 10.65 -2.67 -13.77
C ARG A 59 9.60 -3.44 -12.99
N VAL A 60 10.02 -4.12 -11.93
CA VAL A 60 9.09 -4.70 -10.96
C VAL A 60 8.24 -3.58 -10.37
N GLN A 61 6.93 -3.79 -10.30
CA GLN A 61 5.99 -2.86 -9.69
C GLN A 61 5.14 -3.57 -8.65
N PHE A 62 5.05 -2.99 -7.47
CA PHE A 62 4.09 -3.42 -6.46
C PHE A 62 3.26 -2.26 -5.94
N ARG A 63 2.10 -2.59 -5.39
CA ARG A 63 1.11 -1.62 -4.90
C ARG A 63 0.60 -2.00 -3.52
N HIS A 64 0.40 -1.00 -2.67
CA HIS A 64 -0.27 -1.18 -1.39
C HIS A 64 -1.08 0.06 -1.02
N GLN A 65 -2.43 -0.06 -1.06
CA GLN A 65 -3.35 1.00 -0.64
C GLN A 65 -3.02 2.39 -1.24
N GLY A 66 -2.87 2.47 -2.56
CA GLY A 66 -2.57 3.73 -3.26
C GLY A 66 -1.11 4.19 -3.20
N LEU A 67 -0.22 3.37 -2.65
CA LEU A 67 1.22 3.52 -2.76
C LEU A 67 1.72 2.61 -3.88
N ASP A 68 2.38 3.17 -4.88
CA ASP A 68 3.05 2.43 -5.95
C ASP A 68 4.56 2.49 -5.78
N VAL A 69 5.23 1.36 -6.01
CA VAL A 69 6.70 1.29 -5.94
C VAL A 69 7.22 0.53 -7.16
N TRP A 70 8.25 1.08 -7.78
CA TRP A 70 9.00 0.46 -8.89
C TRP A 70 10.44 0.23 -8.46
N CYS A 71 11.03 -0.89 -8.88
CA CYS A 71 12.42 -1.25 -8.59
C CYS A 71 12.98 -2.22 -9.62
N ASP A 72 14.26 -2.51 -9.54
CA ASP A 72 14.91 -3.52 -10.38
C ASP A 72 14.76 -4.93 -9.79
N LEU A 73 14.71 -5.05 -8.46
CA LEU A 73 14.52 -6.31 -7.74
C LEU A 73 13.65 -6.10 -6.50
N ALA A 74 12.69 -6.98 -6.28
CA ALA A 74 11.87 -7.02 -5.08
C ALA A 74 11.91 -8.40 -4.41
N VAL A 75 12.03 -8.42 -3.08
CA VAL A 75 11.92 -9.62 -2.24
C VAL A 75 10.65 -9.50 -1.41
N LEU A 76 9.63 -10.29 -1.75
CA LEU A 76 8.31 -10.27 -1.12
C LEU A 76 8.16 -11.40 -0.10
N TYR A 77 7.86 -11.05 1.12
CA TYR A 77 7.46 -11.96 2.20
C TYR A 77 5.94 -11.89 2.41
N GLU A 78 5.20 -12.73 1.71
CA GLU A 78 3.73 -12.68 1.70
C GLU A 78 3.11 -12.84 3.09
N GLU A 79 3.62 -13.79 3.89
CA GLU A 79 3.08 -14.05 5.23
C GLU A 79 3.24 -12.86 6.17
N ARG A 80 4.34 -12.12 6.05
CA ARG A 80 4.62 -10.93 6.86
C ARG A 80 4.08 -9.64 6.27
N ASN A 81 3.57 -9.69 5.04
CA ASN A 81 3.16 -8.52 4.27
C ASN A 81 4.27 -7.47 4.18
N GLU A 82 5.48 -7.93 3.86
CA GLU A 82 6.70 -7.11 3.78
C GLU A 82 7.35 -7.26 2.41
N VAL A 83 7.92 -6.18 1.90
CA VAL A 83 8.72 -6.19 0.68
C VAL A 83 10.00 -5.40 0.87
N ILE A 84 11.10 -5.94 0.31
CA ILE A 84 12.38 -5.26 0.21
C ILE A 84 12.63 -5.00 -1.27
N ALA A 85 12.83 -3.75 -1.64
CA ALA A 85 13.10 -3.32 -3.01
C ALA A 85 14.54 -2.82 -3.15
N HIS A 86 15.18 -3.20 -4.23
CA HIS A 86 16.55 -2.82 -4.57
C HIS A 86 16.63 -2.28 -6.00
N GLY A 87 17.51 -1.33 -6.20
CA GLY A 87 17.87 -0.77 -7.50
C GLY A 87 16.84 0.20 -8.05
N LYS A 88 17.25 1.45 -8.24
CA LYS A 88 16.45 2.53 -8.83
C LYS A 88 15.03 2.57 -8.28
N VAL A 89 14.89 2.48 -6.97
CA VAL A 89 13.59 2.44 -6.33
C VAL A 89 12.89 3.78 -6.47
N VAL A 90 11.66 3.76 -6.96
CA VAL A 90 10.77 4.93 -7.00
C VAL A 90 9.49 4.58 -6.27
N LEU A 91 9.14 5.36 -5.28
CA LEU A 91 7.90 5.27 -4.54
C LEU A 91 7.04 6.49 -4.89
N GLN A 92 5.76 6.27 -5.16
CA GLN A 92 4.80 7.33 -5.45
C GLN A 92 3.49 7.11 -4.69
N GLN A 93 2.98 8.18 -4.10
CA GLN A 93 1.66 8.19 -3.47
C GLN A 93 0.89 9.43 -3.92
N GLY A 94 -0.19 9.20 -4.69
CA GLY A 94 -0.92 10.29 -5.32
C GLY A 94 -0.04 11.10 -6.28
N ASP A 95 -0.38 12.37 -6.46
CA ASP A 95 0.30 13.26 -7.41
C ASP A 95 1.42 14.10 -6.77
N THR A 96 1.50 14.12 -5.44
CA THR A 96 2.37 15.06 -4.70
C THR A 96 3.57 14.41 -4.04
N LEU A 97 3.46 13.14 -3.59
CA LEU A 97 4.53 12.45 -2.89
C LEU A 97 5.28 11.53 -3.83
N GLN A 98 6.57 11.78 -4.01
CA GLN A 98 7.51 10.91 -4.71
C GLN A 98 8.80 10.76 -3.93
N MET A 99 9.32 9.53 -3.84
CA MET A 99 10.61 9.24 -3.25
C MET A 99 11.45 8.38 -4.18
N ASN A 100 12.74 8.70 -4.31
CA ASN A 100 13.73 7.92 -5.04
C ASN A 100 14.81 7.46 -4.07
N SER A 101 15.30 6.23 -4.25
CA SER A 101 16.40 5.64 -3.47
C SER A 101 16.98 4.43 -4.18
N GLN A 102 18.01 3.78 -3.62
CA GLN A 102 18.51 2.48 -4.12
C GLN A 102 17.94 1.31 -3.32
N TYR A 103 17.41 1.57 -2.13
CA TYR A 103 16.87 0.55 -1.23
C TYR A 103 15.62 1.06 -0.52
N ILE A 104 14.59 0.21 -0.44
CA ILE A 104 13.43 0.39 0.45
C ILE A 104 13.08 -0.94 1.11
N SER A 105 12.85 -0.92 2.44
CA SER A 105 12.14 -1.96 3.17
C SER A 105 10.78 -1.41 3.58
N TYR A 106 9.70 -2.03 3.13
CA TYR A 106 8.32 -1.61 3.40
C TYR A 106 7.53 -2.71 4.13
N LYS A 107 6.87 -2.33 5.22
CA LYS A 107 6.00 -3.18 6.01
C LYS A 107 4.54 -2.77 5.81
N GLY A 108 3.77 -3.59 5.10
CA GLY A 108 2.38 -3.29 4.76
C GLY A 108 1.45 -3.27 5.98
N ASN A 109 1.69 -4.11 6.99
CA ASN A 109 0.85 -4.17 8.19
C ASN A 109 0.93 -2.89 9.03
N THR A 110 2.12 -2.32 9.18
CA THR A 110 2.37 -1.07 9.91
C THR A 110 2.34 0.17 9.02
N LYS A 111 2.40 -0.02 7.69
CA LYS A 111 2.52 1.05 6.68
C LYS A 111 3.75 1.93 6.90
N THR A 112 4.85 1.31 7.33
CA THR A 112 6.12 1.98 7.57
C THR A 112 7.16 1.56 6.53
N ALA A 113 8.05 2.48 6.18
CA ALA A 113 9.16 2.22 5.27
C ALA A 113 10.47 2.76 5.81
N VAL A 114 11.57 2.11 5.45
CA VAL A 114 12.93 2.62 5.58
C VAL A 114 13.53 2.70 4.19
N ALA A 115 13.93 3.88 3.75
CA ALA A 115 14.65 4.11 2.50
C ALA A 115 16.12 4.41 2.78
N ARG A 116 17.00 3.97 1.90
CA ARG A 116 18.46 4.16 2.03
C ARG A 116 19.12 4.38 0.67
N GLU A 117 20.33 4.92 0.73
CA GLU A 117 21.23 5.09 -0.40
C GLU A 117 20.72 6.13 -1.39
N GLY A 118 21.05 7.39 -1.12
CA GLY A 118 20.71 8.53 -1.96
C GLY A 118 19.21 8.80 -2.01
N VAL A 119 18.60 8.94 -0.83
CA VAL A 119 17.16 9.18 -0.71
C VAL A 119 16.83 10.62 -1.09
N VAL A 120 15.92 10.79 -2.05
CA VAL A 120 15.34 12.09 -2.43
C VAL A 120 13.83 12.01 -2.30
N LEU A 121 13.27 12.68 -1.31
CA LEU A 121 11.82 12.78 -1.09
C LEU A 121 11.32 14.13 -1.60
N ARG A 122 10.29 14.11 -2.43
CA ARG A 122 9.55 15.29 -2.89
C ARG A 122 8.10 15.19 -2.42
N ASN A 123 7.61 16.27 -1.83
CA ASN A 123 6.21 16.39 -1.42
C ASN A 123 5.73 17.82 -1.70
N GLY A 124 4.97 17.99 -2.80
CA GLY A 124 4.61 19.31 -3.30
C GLY A 124 5.86 20.14 -3.60
N ASN A 125 6.01 21.26 -2.91
CA ASN A 125 7.15 22.18 -3.06
C ASN A 125 8.36 21.84 -2.17
N MET A 126 8.26 20.82 -1.31
CA MET A 126 9.32 20.42 -0.41
C MET A 126 10.19 19.33 -1.07
N THR A 127 11.50 19.46 -0.93
CA THR A 127 12.48 18.42 -1.27
C THR A 127 13.38 18.17 -0.08
N LEU A 128 13.54 16.88 0.26
CA LEU A 128 14.47 16.39 1.30
C LEU A 128 15.45 15.41 0.65
N GLU A 129 16.74 15.61 0.89
CA GLU A 129 17.81 14.73 0.47
C GLU A 129 18.54 14.19 1.70
N THR A 130 18.72 12.87 1.77
CA THR A 130 19.36 12.19 2.91
C THR A 130 19.88 10.82 2.49
N GLU A 131 20.76 10.22 3.29
CA GLU A 131 21.22 8.84 3.09
C GLU A 131 20.24 7.80 3.64
N GLU A 132 19.47 8.15 4.67
CA GLU A 132 18.47 7.28 5.26
C GLU A 132 17.24 8.08 5.67
N LEU A 133 16.06 7.49 5.43
CA LEU A 133 14.78 8.09 5.78
C LEU A 133 13.84 7.01 6.31
N PHE A 134 13.27 7.25 7.49
CA PHE A 134 12.14 6.50 7.99
C PHE A 134 10.83 7.22 7.64
N PHE A 135 9.84 6.48 7.17
CA PHE A 135 8.55 7.01 6.77
C PHE A 135 7.39 6.24 7.41
N ASP A 136 6.49 6.94 8.08
CA ASP A 136 5.26 6.39 8.68
C ASP A 136 4.03 6.99 7.98
N ARG A 137 3.35 6.18 7.16
CA ARG A 137 2.17 6.63 6.42
C ARG A 137 0.95 6.89 7.29
N ASN A 138 0.83 6.23 8.45
CA ASN A 138 -0.32 6.45 9.33
C ASN A 138 -0.23 7.82 10.00
N LYS A 139 0.99 8.26 10.32
CA LYS A 139 1.26 9.57 10.91
C LYS A 139 1.54 10.64 9.87
N GLN A 140 1.83 10.25 8.62
CA GLN A 140 2.33 11.14 7.55
C GLN A 140 3.63 11.86 7.96
N GLU A 141 4.50 11.16 8.67
CA GLU A 141 5.78 11.66 9.17
C GLU A 141 6.95 10.98 8.45
N ALA A 142 8.01 11.75 8.21
CA ALA A 142 9.29 11.28 7.69
C ALA A 142 10.44 11.88 8.53
N TYR A 143 11.41 11.05 8.94
CA TYR A 143 12.56 11.45 9.76
C TYR A 143 13.76 10.51 9.61
#